data_f450a7a8e7ced6fb55d4640bfc5c60e3
#
_entry.id   f450a7a8e7ced6fb55d4640bfc5c60e3
#
_cell.length_a   1.000
_cell.length_b   1.000
_cell.length_c   1.000
_cell.angle_alpha   90.00
_cell.angle_beta   90.00
_cell.angle_gamma   90.00
#
_symmetry.space_group_name_H-M   'P 1'
#
loop_
_entity.id
_entity.type
_entity.pdbx_description
1 polymer ?
#
loop_
_entity_poly.entity_id
_entity_poly.type
_entity_poly.pdbx_seq_one_letter_code
_entity_poly.pdbx_strand_id
1 'polypeptide(L)'
;MKAERIVLDTNCLLQTLPKMSPYHRVLTDIFAGRISLCVSNEILFEYEEIIARVSGMTIARNVTDAIAFNPYTLRIEPFYKFNFIQKDPSDNKFVDCAIAARARYIVTNDSHFNVLRQIEFPRINITRLDEYLKELEARSEE
;
A
#
# COMPACT_ATOMS: atom_id res chain seq x y z
N MET A 1 16.94 12.86 -2.36
CA MET A 1 16.55 11.84 -1.37
C MET A 1 15.71 10.76 -2.02
N LYS A 2 15.93 9.52 -1.63
CA LYS A 2 15.08 8.43 -2.10
C LYS A 2 13.69 8.55 -1.49
N ALA A 3 12.69 8.29 -2.31
CA ALA A 3 11.32 8.20 -1.83
C ALA A 3 11.19 7.04 -0.84
N GLU A 4 10.41 7.24 0.19
CA GLU A 4 10.14 6.15 1.12
C GLU A 4 9.27 5.09 0.47
N ARG A 5 9.48 3.85 0.84
CA ARG A 5 8.73 2.70 0.33
C ARG A 5 7.59 2.39 1.28
N ILE A 6 6.40 2.25 0.74
CA ILE A 6 5.23 1.81 1.51
C ILE A 6 4.48 0.72 0.75
N VAL A 7 3.76 -0.10 1.51
CA VAL A 7 2.74 -0.99 0.98
C VAL A 7 1.39 -0.44 1.43
N LEU A 8 0.43 -0.39 0.52
CA LEU A 8 -0.87 0.20 0.77
C LEU A 8 -1.94 -0.90 0.69
N ASP A 9 -2.65 -1.15 1.78
CA ASP A 9 -3.77 -2.08 1.81
C ASP A 9 -4.86 -1.61 0.83
N THR A 10 -5.56 -2.54 0.21
CA THR A 10 -6.52 -2.24 -0.84
C THR A 10 -7.59 -1.25 -0.39
N ASN A 11 -8.15 -1.42 0.81
CA ASN A 11 -9.16 -0.50 1.33
C ASN A 11 -8.62 0.92 1.52
N CYS A 12 -7.36 1.05 1.89
CA CYS A 12 -6.71 2.35 1.98
C CYS A 12 -6.52 2.96 0.60
N LEU A 13 -6.11 2.17 -0.38
CA LEU A 13 -6.01 2.65 -1.76
C LEU A 13 -7.36 3.21 -2.25
N LEU A 14 -8.45 2.48 -2.00
CA LEU A 14 -9.79 2.95 -2.39
C LEU A 14 -10.10 4.34 -1.83
N GLN A 15 -9.68 4.62 -0.61
CA GLN A 15 -9.94 5.91 0.04
C GLN A 15 -9.10 7.05 -0.56
N THR A 16 -8.03 6.74 -1.27
CA THR A 16 -7.18 7.76 -1.90
C THR A 16 -7.67 8.15 -3.30
N LEU A 17 -8.51 7.32 -3.93
CA LEU A 17 -8.89 7.49 -5.34
C LEU A 17 -9.75 8.73 -5.62
N PRO A 18 -10.81 9.03 -4.83
CA PRO A 18 -11.64 10.19 -5.14
C PRO A 18 -10.86 11.49 -4.96
N LYS A 19 -11.00 12.40 -5.93
CA LYS A 19 -10.30 13.70 -5.87
C LYS A 19 -10.69 14.52 -4.64
N MET A 20 -11.90 14.34 -4.13
CA MET A 20 -12.40 15.07 -2.97
C MET A 20 -12.05 14.41 -1.64
N SER A 21 -11.42 13.24 -1.69
CA SER A 21 -11.01 12.55 -0.47
C SER A 21 -9.89 13.31 0.24
N PRO A 22 -9.95 13.42 1.58
CA PRO A 22 -8.84 14.00 2.34
C PRO A 22 -7.53 13.21 2.15
N TYR A 23 -7.63 11.95 1.73
CA TYR A 23 -6.48 11.06 1.52
C TYR A 23 -5.95 11.06 0.09
N HIS A 24 -6.56 11.84 -0.80
CA HIS A 24 -6.13 11.88 -2.21
C HIS A 24 -4.68 12.31 -2.36
N ARG A 25 -4.17 13.10 -1.44
CA ARG A 25 -2.77 13.52 -1.41
C ARG A 25 -1.82 12.34 -1.42
N VAL A 26 -2.15 11.25 -0.72
CA VAL A 26 -1.31 10.05 -0.71
C VAL A 26 -1.12 9.53 -2.13
N LEU A 27 -2.20 9.46 -2.91
CA LEU A 27 -2.15 9.01 -4.28
C LEU A 27 -1.35 9.97 -5.17
N THR A 28 -1.56 11.27 -5.03
CA THR A 28 -0.82 12.25 -5.83
C THR A 28 0.67 12.22 -5.51
N ASP A 29 1.05 12.01 -4.26
CA ASP A 29 2.45 11.87 -3.88
C ASP A 29 3.07 10.59 -4.45
N ILE A 30 2.30 9.49 -4.53
CA ILE A 30 2.74 8.26 -5.17
C ILE A 30 3.05 8.51 -6.66
N PHE A 31 2.13 9.14 -7.38
CA PHE A 31 2.33 9.38 -8.81
C PHE A 31 3.40 10.43 -9.09
N ALA A 32 3.63 11.34 -8.15
CA ALA A 32 4.68 12.35 -8.28
C ALA A 32 6.08 11.83 -7.91
N GLY A 33 6.17 10.61 -7.38
CA GLY A 33 7.45 10.03 -7.00
C GLY A 33 7.97 10.45 -5.62
N ARG A 34 7.14 11.11 -4.83
CA ARG A 34 7.50 11.44 -3.44
C ARG A 34 7.42 10.22 -2.54
N ILE A 35 6.58 9.25 -2.92
CA ILE A 35 6.39 7.98 -2.24
C ILE A 35 6.59 6.88 -3.27
N SER A 36 7.32 5.83 -2.93
CA SER A 36 7.45 4.64 -3.77
C SER A 36 6.47 3.58 -3.28
N LEU A 37 5.39 3.37 -4.04
CA LEU A 37 4.43 2.32 -3.73
C LEU A 37 5.02 0.98 -4.14
N CYS A 38 5.02 0.03 -3.20
CA CYS A 38 5.54 -1.32 -3.44
C CYS A 38 4.37 -2.26 -3.71
N VAL A 39 4.45 -3.03 -4.79
CA VAL A 39 3.40 -3.95 -5.20
C VAL A 39 4.00 -5.26 -5.70
N SER A 40 3.23 -6.33 -5.55
CA SER A 40 3.48 -7.61 -6.22
C SER A 40 2.35 -7.85 -7.23
N ASN A 41 2.47 -8.90 -8.03
CA ASN A 41 1.40 -9.25 -8.96
C ASN A 41 0.11 -9.58 -8.20
N GLU A 42 0.19 -10.30 -7.09
CA GLU A 42 -0.99 -10.61 -6.27
C GLU A 42 -1.68 -9.36 -5.76
N ILE A 43 -0.91 -8.37 -5.32
CA ILE A 43 -1.47 -7.09 -4.85
C ILE A 43 -2.15 -6.35 -6.00
N LEU A 44 -1.51 -6.28 -7.17
CA LEU A 44 -2.11 -5.62 -8.33
C LEU A 44 -3.42 -6.29 -8.76
N PHE A 45 -3.48 -7.63 -8.73
CA PHE A 45 -4.72 -8.35 -9.03
C PHE A 45 -5.82 -8.01 -8.04
N GLU A 46 -5.49 -7.95 -6.75
CA GLU A 46 -6.50 -7.58 -5.75
C GLU A 46 -6.97 -6.14 -5.93
N TYR A 47 -6.05 -5.21 -6.19
CA TYR A 47 -6.41 -3.82 -6.47
C TYR A 47 -7.43 -3.75 -7.62
N GLU A 48 -7.13 -4.42 -8.75
CA GLU A 48 -8.03 -4.43 -9.89
C GLU A 48 -9.38 -5.04 -9.54
N GLU A 49 -9.38 -6.19 -8.88
CA GLU A 49 -10.61 -6.89 -8.51
C GLU A 49 -11.53 -6.02 -7.65
N ILE A 50 -10.97 -5.43 -6.61
CA ILE A 50 -11.77 -4.65 -5.65
C ILE A 50 -12.22 -3.32 -6.26
N ILE A 51 -11.35 -2.64 -6.98
CA ILE A 51 -11.74 -1.39 -7.66
C ILE A 51 -12.83 -1.67 -8.69
N ALA A 52 -12.74 -2.80 -9.40
CA ALA A 52 -13.76 -3.17 -10.37
C ALA A 52 -15.13 -3.37 -9.73
N ARG A 53 -15.18 -3.97 -8.55
CA ARG A 53 -16.44 -4.14 -7.81
C ARG A 53 -17.07 -2.81 -7.40
N VAL A 54 -16.25 -1.83 -7.05
CA VAL A 54 -16.72 -0.55 -6.52
C VAL A 54 -16.98 0.46 -7.64
N SER A 55 -16.12 0.50 -8.65
CA SER A 55 -16.11 1.58 -9.64
C SER A 55 -16.15 1.12 -11.11
N GLY A 56 -16.19 -0.20 -11.34
CA GLY A 56 -16.21 -0.76 -12.69
C GLY A 56 -14.84 -1.07 -13.25
N MET A 57 -14.82 -1.92 -14.28
CA MET A 57 -13.57 -2.47 -14.83
C MET A 57 -12.72 -1.42 -15.53
N THR A 58 -13.34 -0.43 -16.18
CA THR A 58 -12.59 0.62 -16.88
C THR A 58 -11.73 1.42 -15.90
N ILE A 59 -12.32 1.85 -14.78
CA ILE A 59 -11.59 2.59 -13.76
C ILE A 59 -10.54 1.70 -13.11
N ALA A 60 -10.89 0.44 -12.84
CA ALA A 60 -9.96 -0.52 -12.23
C ALA A 60 -8.69 -0.69 -13.09
N ARG A 61 -8.86 -0.90 -14.39
CA ARG A 61 -7.72 -1.04 -15.30
C ARG A 61 -6.89 0.24 -15.40
N ASN A 62 -7.56 1.39 -15.48
CA ASN A 62 -6.85 2.66 -15.56
C ASN A 62 -5.99 2.90 -14.34
N VAL A 63 -6.52 2.63 -13.15
CA VAL A 63 -5.79 2.82 -11.90
C VAL A 63 -4.64 1.82 -11.78
N THR A 64 -4.90 0.54 -12.01
CA THR A 64 -3.86 -0.49 -11.87
C THR A 64 -2.76 -0.34 -12.91
N ASP A 65 -3.11 0.02 -14.15
CA ASP A 65 -2.10 0.28 -15.18
C ASP A 65 -1.27 1.51 -14.81
N ALA A 66 -1.91 2.57 -14.32
CA ALA A 66 -1.19 3.76 -13.89
C ALA A 66 -0.18 3.43 -12.78
N ILE A 67 -0.57 2.60 -11.83
CA ILE A 67 0.33 2.16 -10.75
C ILE A 67 1.44 1.28 -11.33
N ALA A 68 1.09 0.27 -12.13
CA ALA A 68 2.05 -0.71 -12.64
C ALA A 68 3.12 -0.07 -13.53
N PHE A 69 2.75 0.94 -14.33
CA PHE A 69 3.65 1.59 -15.27
C PHE A 69 4.27 2.88 -14.73
N ASN A 70 3.91 3.29 -13.52
CA ASN A 70 4.54 4.45 -12.89
C ASN A 70 6.02 4.12 -12.63
N PRO A 71 6.96 4.96 -13.11
CA PRO A 71 8.39 4.68 -12.94
C PRO A 71 8.85 4.67 -11.48
N TYR A 72 8.06 5.25 -10.57
CA TYR A 72 8.39 5.30 -9.14
C TYR A 72 7.83 4.13 -8.35
N THR A 73 6.96 3.32 -8.95
CA THR A 73 6.42 2.11 -8.32
C THR A 73 7.49 1.03 -8.27
N LEU A 74 7.65 0.41 -7.11
CA LEU A 74 8.54 -0.74 -6.97
C LEU A 74 7.72 -2.01 -7.11
N ARG A 75 7.94 -2.73 -8.22
CA ARG A 75 7.32 -4.04 -8.43
C ARG A 75 8.28 -5.11 -7.96
N ILE A 76 7.84 -5.94 -7.01
CA ILE A 76 8.68 -6.97 -6.42
C ILE A 76 7.87 -8.24 -6.20
N GLU A 77 8.48 -9.39 -6.49
CA GLU A 77 7.85 -10.69 -6.24
C GLU A 77 8.55 -11.36 -5.06
N PRO A 78 7.86 -11.53 -3.93
CA PRO A 78 8.46 -12.15 -2.77
C PRO A 78 8.80 -13.62 -3.00
N PHE A 79 9.97 -14.06 -2.55
CA PHE A 79 10.35 -15.47 -2.58
C PHE A 79 9.76 -16.25 -1.42
N TYR A 80 9.61 -15.60 -0.25
CA TYR A 80 9.15 -16.25 0.96
C TYR A 80 7.74 -15.83 1.32
N LYS A 81 6.96 -16.80 1.80
CA LYS A 81 5.63 -16.56 2.36
C LYS A 81 5.71 -16.84 3.85
N PHE A 82 5.63 -15.77 4.65
CA PHE A 82 5.81 -15.86 6.09
C PHE A 82 4.56 -16.30 6.83
N ASN A 83 3.37 -16.06 6.27
CA ASN A 83 2.09 -16.47 6.85
C ASN A 83 1.86 -15.95 8.28
N PHE A 84 2.29 -14.72 8.55
CA PHE A 84 2.14 -14.12 9.88
C PHE A 84 0.69 -13.83 10.26
N ILE A 85 -0.18 -13.55 9.26
CA ILE A 85 -1.59 -13.28 9.50
C ILE A 85 -2.38 -14.55 9.24
N GLN A 86 -2.99 -15.11 10.30
CA GLN A 86 -3.73 -16.36 10.19
C GLN A 86 -5.24 -16.16 10.03
N LYS A 87 -5.77 -15.06 10.58
CA LYS A 87 -7.22 -14.79 10.52
C LYS A 87 -7.71 -14.51 9.10
N ASP A 88 -6.91 -13.83 8.31
CA ASP A 88 -7.20 -13.58 6.90
C ASP A 88 -5.92 -13.79 6.09
N PRO A 89 -5.69 -15.02 5.60
CA PRO A 89 -4.46 -15.33 4.87
C PRO A 89 -4.26 -14.49 3.61
N SER A 90 -5.33 -13.95 3.03
CA SER A 90 -5.20 -13.09 1.84
C SER A 90 -4.44 -11.80 2.12
N ASP A 91 -4.35 -11.37 3.39
CA ASP A 91 -3.60 -10.19 3.79
C ASP A 91 -2.09 -10.40 3.77
N ASN A 92 -1.64 -11.66 3.78
CA ASN A 92 -0.21 -11.97 3.81
C ASN A 92 0.55 -11.49 2.58
N LYS A 93 -0.11 -11.30 1.44
CA LYS A 93 0.54 -10.75 0.24
C LYS A 93 1.13 -9.36 0.50
N PHE A 94 0.45 -8.55 1.30
CA PHE A 94 0.93 -7.21 1.67
C PHE A 94 2.14 -7.30 2.60
N VAL A 95 2.09 -8.22 3.55
CA VAL A 95 3.18 -8.45 4.51
C VAL A 95 4.42 -8.93 3.78
N ASP A 96 4.27 -9.95 2.94
CA ASP A 96 5.40 -10.54 2.22
C ASP A 96 6.04 -9.52 1.27
N CYS A 97 5.23 -8.70 0.62
CA CYS A 97 5.72 -7.63 -0.24
C CYS A 97 6.50 -6.58 0.57
N ALA A 98 5.97 -6.18 1.72
CA ALA A 98 6.63 -5.20 2.59
C ALA A 98 8.00 -5.68 3.07
N ILE A 99 8.09 -6.96 3.42
CA ILE A 99 9.37 -7.54 3.85
C ILE A 99 10.36 -7.57 2.69
N ALA A 100 9.95 -8.07 1.54
CA ALA A 100 10.81 -8.18 0.37
C ALA A 100 11.28 -6.80 -0.12
N ALA A 101 10.41 -5.80 -0.06
CA ALA A 101 10.71 -4.44 -0.50
C ALA A 101 11.42 -3.61 0.57
N ARG A 102 11.51 -4.10 1.80
CA ARG A 102 12.00 -3.33 2.95
C ARG A 102 11.21 -2.02 3.09
N ALA A 103 9.88 -2.15 3.02
CA ALA A 103 9.01 -0.99 3.12
C ALA A 103 9.08 -0.38 4.52
N ARG A 104 8.99 0.95 4.56
CA ARG A 104 8.93 1.66 5.83
C ARG A 104 7.65 1.35 6.60
N TYR A 105 6.53 1.29 5.88
CA TYR A 105 5.22 1.02 6.46
C TYR A 105 4.39 0.11 5.59
N ILE A 106 3.51 -0.66 6.26
CA ILE A 106 2.25 -1.09 5.65
C ILE A 106 1.20 -0.09 6.14
N VAL A 107 0.55 0.60 5.22
CA VAL A 107 -0.53 1.54 5.53
C VAL A 107 -1.84 0.78 5.47
N THR A 108 -2.47 0.57 6.61
CA THR A 108 -3.69 -0.23 6.73
C THR A 108 -4.53 0.23 7.92
N ASN A 109 -5.85 0.15 7.76
CA ASN A 109 -6.78 0.37 8.86
C ASN A 109 -7.32 -0.94 9.43
N ASP A 110 -6.88 -2.08 8.90
CA ASP A 110 -7.35 -3.40 9.31
C ASP A 110 -6.61 -3.88 10.56
N SER A 111 -7.38 -4.19 11.61
CA SER A 111 -6.81 -4.66 12.88
C SER A 111 -6.12 -6.02 12.78
N HIS A 112 -6.39 -6.82 11.75
CA HIS A 112 -5.70 -8.10 11.54
C HIS A 112 -4.19 -7.93 11.44
N PHE A 113 -3.73 -6.78 10.95
CA PHE A 113 -2.30 -6.49 10.83
C PHE A 113 -1.63 -6.20 12.18
N ASN A 114 -2.40 -6.00 13.26
CA ASN A 114 -1.81 -5.68 14.57
C ASN A 114 -0.93 -6.82 15.11
N VAL A 115 -1.14 -8.05 14.67
CA VAL A 115 -0.29 -9.19 15.05
C VAL A 115 1.17 -8.95 14.67
N LEU A 116 1.43 -8.14 13.64
CA LEU A 116 2.78 -7.85 13.19
C LEU A 116 3.59 -7.04 14.19
N ARG A 117 2.93 -6.32 15.11
CA ARG A 117 3.60 -5.54 16.15
C ARG A 117 4.38 -6.42 17.13
N GLN A 118 4.03 -7.72 17.20
CA GLN A 118 4.66 -8.69 18.09
C GLN A 118 5.83 -9.40 17.42
N ILE A 119 6.06 -9.18 16.13
CA ILE A 119 7.14 -9.83 15.39
C ILE A 119 8.40 -8.99 15.55
N GLU A 120 9.43 -9.59 16.16
CA GLU A 120 10.70 -8.90 16.39
C GLU A 120 11.58 -8.87 15.13
N PHE A 121 11.54 -9.95 14.35
CA PHE A 121 12.31 -10.04 13.13
C PHE A 121 11.65 -11.01 12.13
N PRO A 122 11.46 -10.59 10.86
CA PRO A 122 11.72 -9.25 10.32
C PRO A 122 10.77 -8.22 10.90
N ARG A 123 11.27 -7.02 11.20
CA ARG A 123 10.45 -5.98 11.79
C ARG A 123 9.61 -5.31 10.73
N ILE A 124 8.29 -5.23 10.99
CA ILE A 124 7.33 -4.64 10.08
C ILE A 124 6.58 -3.56 10.84
N ASN A 125 6.61 -2.34 10.32
CA ASN A 125 5.89 -1.23 10.92
C ASN A 125 4.58 -1.03 10.19
N ILE A 126 3.49 -0.90 10.94
CA ILE A 126 2.17 -0.60 10.39
C ILE A 126 1.73 0.78 10.86
N THR A 127 0.99 1.47 10.01
CA THR A 127 0.40 2.77 10.34
C THR A 127 -0.98 2.86 9.72
N ARG A 128 -1.85 3.62 10.36
CA ARG A 128 -3.18 3.89 9.83
C ARG A 128 -3.10 4.96 8.74
N LEU A 129 -4.08 4.99 7.86
CA LEU A 129 -4.09 5.95 6.76
C LEU A 129 -4.16 7.40 7.25
N ASP A 130 -4.98 7.68 8.28
CA ASP A 130 -5.09 9.01 8.84
C ASP A 130 -3.77 9.48 9.49
N GLU A 131 -3.10 8.58 10.19
CA GLU A 131 -1.79 8.88 10.80
C GLU A 131 -0.73 9.11 9.73
N TYR A 132 -0.75 8.32 8.67
CA TYR A 132 0.19 8.50 7.57
C TYR A 132 -0.01 9.84 6.86
N LEU A 133 -1.27 10.23 6.64
CA LEU A 133 -1.56 11.55 6.07
C LEU A 133 -1.01 12.67 6.95
N LYS A 134 -1.15 12.56 8.26
CA LYS A 134 -0.59 13.56 9.19
C LYS A 134 0.93 13.68 9.07
N GLU A 135 1.62 12.54 8.89
CA GLU A 135 3.06 12.58 8.63
C GLU A 135 3.40 13.35 7.35
N LEU A 136 2.65 13.10 6.28
CA LEU A 136 2.88 13.80 5.01
C LEU A 136 2.64 15.30 5.15
N GLU A 137 1.57 15.68 5.85
CA GLU A 137 1.25 17.08 6.09
C GLU A 137 2.33 17.78 6.91
N ALA A 138 2.84 17.12 7.95
CA ALA A 138 3.90 17.65 8.78
C ALA A 138 5.19 17.91 7.98
N ARG A 139 5.52 17.02 7.03
CA ARG A 139 6.68 17.19 6.17
C ARG A 139 6.54 18.40 5.25
N SER A 140 5.33 18.70 4.82
CA SER A 140 5.08 19.84 3.93
C SER A 140 5.26 21.19 4.62
N GLU A 141 5.20 21.20 5.96
CA GLU A 141 5.40 22.41 6.77
C GLU A 141 6.88 22.69 7.04
N GLU A 142 7.74 21.73 6.77
CA GLU A 142 9.20 21.89 6.88
C GLU A 142 9.75 22.66 5.64
#